data_c4d37ab1729e101338316cb880955f87
#
_entry.id   c4d37ab1729e101338316cb880955f87
#
_cell.length_a   1.000
_cell.length_b   1.000
_cell.length_c   1.000
_cell.angle_alpha   90.00
_cell.angle_beta   90.00
_cell.angle_gamma   90.00
#
_symmetry.space_group_name_H-M   'P 1'
#
loop_
_entity.id
_entity.type
_entity.pdbx_description
1 polymer ?
#
loop_
_entity_poly.entity_id
_entity_poly.type
_entity_poly.pdbx_seq_one_letter_code
_entity_poly.pdbx_strand_id
1 'polypeptide(L)'
;MDHDVSHALREFTQRYVDKWQQQYGHAPASQELYGVASPCIVENRDDTVLWLPQPFTPAASLEKVEQALELQLQPDIHTFYTQQYAGDMNAEFGEHPLTLLQVWSEDDFIRLQENLIGHLVTQKRLKLSPTLFLATTESEMTVVSLCNVSGNVLLEQFGSKKRTLLAASLGNFLNALRPRVN
;
A
#
# COMPACT_ATOMS: atom_id res chain seq x y z
N MET A 1 -5.28 1.43 -21.16
CA MET A 1 -4.90 1.40 -20.76
C MET A 1 -4.86 1.77 -19.77
N ASP A 2 -5.02 1.74 -19.26
CA ASP A 2 -4.89 2.14 -18.46
C ASP A 2 -4.68 1.71 -17.46
N HIS A 3 -4.18 1.60 -17.16
CA HIS A 3 -3.66 1.31 -16.10
C HIS A 3 -3.38 2.39 -15.33
N ASP A 4 -4.20 3.17 -15.26
CA ASP A 4 -4.08 4.31 -14.42
C ASP A 4 -4.19 3.84 -12.98
N VAL A 5 -3.04 3.63 -12.35
CA VAL A 5 -2.95 3.23 -10.95
C VAL A 5 -3.59 4.30 -10.07
N SER A 6 -3.39 5.57 -10.41
CA SER A 6 -4.00 6.69 -9.69
C SER A 6 -5.52 6.54 -9.63
N HIS A 7 -6.16 6.28 -10.76
CA HIS A 7 -7.60 6.10 -10.84
C HIS A 7 -8.05 4.86 -10.08
N ALA A 8 -7.34 3.74 -10.27
CA ALA A 8 -7.70 2.47 -9.62
C ALA A 8 -7.60 2.59 -8.10
N LEU A 9 -6.58 3.28 -7.61
CA LEU A 9 -6.39 3.46 -6.17
C LEU A 9 -7.49 4.36 -5.59
N ARG A 10 -7.81 5.46 -6.26
CA ARG A 10 -8.90 6.34 -5.82
C ARG A 10 -10.22 5.61 -5.77
N GLU A 11 -10.50 4.80 -6.80
CA GLU A 11 -11.74 4.03 -6.86
C GLU A 11 -11.83 3.01 -5.74
N PHE A 12 -10.75 2.28 -5.49
CA PHE A 12 -10.72 1.33 -4.40
C PHE A 12 -10.92 2.04 -3.05
N THR A 13 -10.22 3.15 -2.84
CA THR A 13 -10.33 3.91 -1.59
C THR A 13 -11.76 4.39 -1.38
N GLN A 14 -12.41 4.86 -2.44
CA GLN A 14 -13.79 5.30 -2.36
C GLN A 14 -14.73 4.15 -2.00
N ARG A 15 -14.52 2.96 -2.59
CA ARG A 15 -15.32 1.78 -2.24
C ARG A 15 -15.12 1.40 -0.77
N TYR A 16 -13.89 1.54 -0.27
CA TYR A 16 -13.57 1.25 1.12
C TYR A 16 -14.29 2.21 2.06
N VAL A 17 -14.21 3.50 1.76
CA VAL A 17 -14.89 4.55 2.54
C VAL A 17 -16.39 4.34 2.52
N ASP A 18 -16.96 4.08 1.35
CA ASP A 18 -18.40 3.86 1.20
C ASP A 18 -18.88 2.64 2.00
N LYS A 19 -18.07 1.59 2.04
CA LYS A 19 -18.44 0.39 2.77
C LYS A 19 -18.50 0.66 4.28
N TRP A 20 -17.55 1.44 4.81
CA TRP A 20 -17.60 1.88 6.21
C TRP A 20 -18.86 2.69 6.47
N GLN A 21 -19.16 3.64 5.58
CA GLN A 21 -20.34 4.49 5.72
C GLN A 21 -21.62 3.67 5.71
N GLN A 22 -21.73 2.70 4.81
CA GLN A 22 -22.91 1.85 4.70
C GLN A 22 -23.07 0.95 5.93
N GLN A 23 -21.99 0.40 6.42
CA GLN A 23 -22.04 -0.58 7.49
C GLN A 23 -22.10 0.04 8.88
N TYR A 24 -21.41 1.15 9.09
CA TYR A 24 -21.30 1.77 10.40
C TYR A 24 -21.81 3.21 10.49
N GLY A 25 -22.10 3.84 9.37
CA GLY A 25 -22.60 5.21 9.35
C GLY A 25 -21.55 6.27 9.61
N HIS A 26 -20.26 5.93 9.48
CA HIS A 26 -19.19 6.90 9.66
C HIS A 26 -17.98 6.54 8.79
N ALA A 27 -17.00 7.43 8.77
CA ALA A 27 -15.76 7.23 8.02
C ALA A 27 -14.95 6.05 8.57
N PRO A 28 -13.98 5.55 7.81
CA PRO A 28 -13.10 4.49 8.31
C PRO A 28 -12.50 4.84 9.67
N ALA A 29 -12.41 3.86 10.53
CA ALA A 29 -11.96 4.02 11.91
C ALA A 29 -10.76 3.11 12.17
N SER A 30 -9.79 3.62 12.95
CA SER A 30 -8.59 2.86 13.29
C SER A 30 -8.19 3.15 14.73
N GLN A 31 -7.96 2.09 15.49
CA GLN A 31 -7.40 2.21 16.83
C GLN A 31 -5.88 2.36 16.74
N GLU A 32 -5.26 1.68 15.78
CA GLU A 32 -3.81 1.67 15.64
C GLU A 32 -3.23 3.04 15.28
N LEU A 33 -3.99 3.83 14.54
CA LEU A 33 -3.55 5.16 14.12
C LEU A 33 -3.94 6.27 15.09
N TYR A 34 -4.64 5.92 16.15
CA TYR A 34 -5.05 6.90 17.16
C TYR A 34 -3.80 7.53 17.79
N GLY A 35 -3.79 8.85 17.86
CA GLY A 35 -2.67 9.58 18.47
C GLY A 35 -1.52 9.86 17.50
N VAL A 36 -1.61 9.41 16.25
CA VAL A 36 -0.58 9.66 15.24
C VAL A 36 -1.06 10.75 14.29
N ALA A 37 -0.37 11.89 14.26
CA ALA A 37 -0.78 13.04 13.46
C ALA A 37 -0.88 12.71 11.96
N SER A 38 -1.90 13.25 11.31
CA SER A 38 -2.12 13.03 9.88
C SER A 38 -3.10 14.07 9.34
N PRO A 39 -2.93 14.50 8.08
CA PRO A 39 -3.94 15.33 7.43
C PRO A 39 -5.27 14.60 7.19
N CYS A 40 -5.29 13.27 7.31
CA CYS A 40 -6.48 12.46 7.08
C CYS A 40 -7.47 12.49 8.24
N ILE A 41 -7.07 12.93 9.42
CA ILE A 41 -7.91 12.84 10.61
C ILE A 41 -9.15 13.72 10.46
N VAL A 42 -10.32 13.10 10.60
CA VAL A 42 -11.60 13.79 10.62
C VAL A 42 -12.02 14.07 12.05
N GLU A 43 -11.90 13.08 12.90
CA GLU A 43 -12.34 13.19 14.29
C GLU A 43 -11.72 12.07 15.11
N ASN A 44 -11.56 12.32 16.43
CA ASN A 44 -11.14 11.28 17.37
C ASN A 44 -12.37 10.92 18.23
N ARG A 45 -12.63 9.63 18.38
CA ARG A 45 -13.72 9.12 19.22
C ARG A 45 -13.16 8.04 20.12
N ASP A 46 -13.19 8.29 21.42
CA ASP A 46 -12.61 7.37 22.39
C ASP A 46 -11.15 7.08 22.01
N ASP A 47 -10.76 5.83 21.83
CA ASP A 47 -9.41 5.47 21.46
C ASP A 47 -9.30 5.14 19.95
N THR A 48 -10.12 5.81 19.14
CA THR A 48 -10.22 5.51 17.70
C THR A 48 -10.16 6.81 16.91
N VAL A 49 -9.47 6.79 15.78
CA VAL A 49 -9.45 7.92 14.86
C VAL A 49 -10.30 7.59 13.63
N LEU A 50 -11.14 8.53 13.23
CA LEU A 50 -11.89 8.45 11.98
C LEU A 50 -11.14 9.26 10.94
N TRP A 51 -11.02 8.73 9.73
CA TRP A 51 -10.18 9.38 8.72
C TRP A 51 -10.81 9.33 7.32
N LEU A 52 -10.35 10.26 6.48
CA LEU A 52 -10.68 10.27 5.05
C LEU A 52 -9.39 10.52 4.28
N PRO A 53 -9.27 9.96 3.05
CA PRO A 53 -8.06 10.17 2.27
C PRO A 53 -7.89 11.65 1.93
N GLN A 54 -6.63 12.08 1.83
CA GLN A 54 -6.28 13.43 1.46
C GLN A 54 -5.23 13.41 0.36
N PRO A 55 -5.21 14.43 -0.52
CA PRO A 55 -4.18 14.48 -1.56
C PRO A 55 -2.78 14.49 -0.96
N PHE A 56 -1.85 13.81 -1.62
CA PHE A 56 -0.46 13.80 -1.23
C PHE A 56 0.13 15.14 -1.65
N THR A 57 0.47 15.99 -0.68
CA THR A 57 0.88 17.36 -0.97
C THR A 57 2.37 17.56 -1.25
N PRO A 58 3.30 16.76 -0.71
CA PRO A 58 4.72 16.99 -1.02
C PRO A 58 5.02 16.74 -2.49
N ALA A 59 5.88 17.57 -3.07
CA ALA A 59 6.39 17.33 -4.42
C ALA A 59 7.55 16.35 -4.31
N ALA A 60 7.23 15.10 -3.96
CA ALA A 60 8.21 14.08 -3.64
C ALA A 60 7.81 12.76 -4.29
N SER A 61 8.82 11.91 -4.51
CA SER A 61 8.62 10.56 -5.03
C SER A 61 9.59 9.63 -4.29
N LEU A 62 9.70 8.39 -4.75
CA LEU A 62 10.60 7.43 -4.15
C LEU A 62 12.02 7.54 -4.72
N GLU A 63 12.43 8.72 -5.14
CA GLU A 63 13.76 8.94 -5.72
C GLU A 63 14.90 8.59 -4.78
N LYS A 64 14.72 8.79 -3.48
CA LYS A 64 15.76 8.43 -2.50
C LYS A 64 16.03 6.93 -2.50
N VAL A 65 15.00 6.12 -2.71
CA VAL A 65 15.16 4.68 -2.81
C VAL A 65 15.95 4.34 -4.06
N GLU A 66 15.60 4.96 -5.19
CA GLU A 66 16.31 4.75 -6.45
C GLU A 66 17.78 5.14 -6.35
N GLN A 67 18.06 6.29 -5.73
CA GLN A 67 19.42 6.76 -5.57
C GLN A 67 20.23 5.87 -4.64
N ALA A 68 19.64 5.43 -3.54
CA ALA A 68 20.35 4.60 -2.56
C ALA A 68 20.74 3.24 -3.14
N LEU A 69 19.96 2.70 -4.05
CA LEU A 69 20.17 1.37 -4.59
C LEU A 69 20.67 1.37 -6.04
N GLU A 70 20.81 2.55 -6.64
CA GLU A 70 21.16 2.71 -8.05
C GLU A 70 20.22 1.86 -8.91
N LEU A 71 18.93 1.97 -8.65
CA LEU A 71 17.90 1.13 -9.24
C LEU A 71 16.72 2.01 -9.66
N GLN A 72 16.21 1.80 -10.87
CA GLN A 72 15.01 2.49 -11.31
C GLN A 72 13.79 1.67 -10.90
N LEU A 73 12.84 2.30 -10.24
CA LEU A 73 11.63 1.62 -9.78
C LEU A 73 10.54 1.70 -10.85
N GLN A 74 9.63 0.74 -10.82
CA GLN A 74 8.45 0.77 -11.68
C GLN A 74 7.67 2.06 -11.40
N PRO A 75 7.25 2.79 -12.43
CA PRO A 75 6.51 4.05 -12.23
C PRO A 75 5.26 3.89 -11.37
N ASP A 76 4.61 2.74 -11.46
CA ASP A 76 3.38 2.47 -10.71
C ASP A 76 3.57 2.54 -9.20
N ILE A 77 4.77 2.20 -8.68
CA ILE A 77 5.00 2.25 -7.25
C ILE A 77 5.10 3.70 -6.75
N HIS A 78 5.65 4.59 -7.57
CA HIS A 78 5.68 6.01 -7.22
C HIS A 78 4.26 6.53 -7.09
N THR A 79 3.41 6.24 -8.07
CA THR A 79 2.01 6.66 -8.05
C THR A 79 1.28 6.07 -6.85
N PHE A 80 1.49 4.79 -6.57
CA PHE A 80 0.80 4.09 -5.49
C PHE A 80 1.05 4.77 -4.13
N TYR A 81 2.27 5.18 -3.87
CA TYR A 81 2.64 5.73 -2.57
C TYR A 81 2.62 7.26 -2.50
N THR A 82 2.40 7.95 -3.63
CA THR A 82 2.35 9.41 -3.64
C THR A 82 1.06 9.98 -4.20
N GLN A 83 0.03 9.14 -4.37
CA GLN A 83 -1.27 9.58 -4.85
C GLN A 83 -2.05 10.29 -3.75
N GLN A 84 -1.98 9.77 -2.54
CA GLN A 84 -2.81 10.23 -1.44
C GLN A 84 -2.19 9.88 -0.10
N TYR A 85 -2.63 10.55 0.95
CA TYR A 85 -2.47 10.09 2.32
C TYR A 85 -3.72 9.29 2.65
N ALA A 86 -3.56 8.19 3.35
CA ALA A 86 -4.68 7.33 3.76
C ALA A 86 -4.22 6.39 4.87
N GLY A 87 -5.16 5.84 5.60
CA GLY A 87 -4.89 4.74 6.51
C GLY A 87 -4.76 3.44 5.71
N ASP A 88 -4.20 2.43 6.34
CA ASP A 88 -4.12 1.11 5.74
C ASP A 88 -5.54 0.54 5.60
N MET A 89 -5.78 -0.20 4.53
CA MET A 89 -7.13 -0.64 4.19
C MET A 89 -7.20 -2.15 4.05
N ASN A 90 -8.09 -2.76 4.84
CA ASN A 90 -8.30 -4.20 4.74
C ASN A 90 -9.06 -4.53 3.48
N ALA A 91 -8.65 -5.61 2.82
CA ALA A 91 -9.22 -6.00 1.54
C ALA A 91 -9.05 -7.49 1.29
N GLU A 92 -9.64 -7.95 0.20
CA GLU A 92 -9.46 -9.32 -0.29
C GLU A 92 -9.14 -9.26 -1.78
N PHE A 93 -8.19 -10.07 -2.19
CA PHE A 93 -7.96 -10.34 -3.60
C PHE A 93 -8.25 -11.82 -3.82
N GLY A 94 -9.35 -12.12 -4.53
CA GLY A 94 -9.81 -13.50 -4.60
C GLY A 94 -10.08 -14.04 -3.20
N GLU A 95 -9.38 -15.08 -2.82
CA GLU A 95 -9.51 -15.69 -1.49
C GLU A 95 -8.38 -15.25 -0.54
N HIS A 96 -7.59 -14.26 -0.94
CA HIS A 96 -6.46 -13.80 -0.13
C HIS A 96 -6.82 -12.54 0.65
N PRO A 97 -7.03 -12.65 1.97
CA PRO A 97 -7.21 -11.45 2.79
C PRO A 97 -5.87 -10.73 2.95
N LEU A 98 -5.93 -9.41 2.92
CA LEU A 98 -4.72 -8.59 3.02
C LEU A 98 -5.04 -7.22 3.60
N THR A 99 -4.01 -6.47 3.92
CA THR A 99 -4.13 -5.07 4.32
C THR A 99 -3.27 -4.24 3.38
N LEU A 100 -3.93 -3.43 2.57
CA LEU A 100 -3.25 -2.57 1.60
C LEU A 100 -2.54 -1.45 2.36
N LEU A 101 -1.24 -1.31 2.10
CA LEU A 101 -0.42 -0.31 2.79
C LEU A 101 -0.55 1.04 2.11
N GLN A 102 -0.66 2.08 2.92
CA GLN A 102 -0.70 3.46 2.44
C GLN A 102 0.13 4.33 3.37
N VAL A 103 0.36 5.56 2.97
CA VAL A 103 1.15 6.52 3.73
C VAL A 103 0.21 7.40 4.54
N TRP A 104 0.37 7.41 5.86
CA TRP A 104 -0.50 8.14 6.77
C TRP A 104 -0.11 9.63 6.89
N SER A 105 1.19 9.92 6.78
CA SER A 105 1.74 11.26 7.01
C SER A 105 3.09 11.39 6.32
N GLU A 106 3.66 12.60 6.33
CA GLU A 106 5.01 12.81 5.81
C GLU A 106 6.05 11.98 6.55
N ASP A 107 5.93 11.89 7.89
CA ASP A 107 6.84 11.07 8.68
C ASP A 107 6.74 9.60 8.29
N ASP A 108 5.53 9.14 8.02
CA ASP A 108 5.29 7.76 7.57
C ASP A 108 5.91 7.52 6.20
N PHE A 109 5.88 8.52 5.33
CA PHE A 109 6.51 8.42 4.01
C PHE A 109 8.03 8.26 4.12
N ILE A 110 8.64 8.95 5.07
CA ILE A 110 10.08 8.80 5.32
C ILE A 110 10.40 7.38 5.78
N ARG A 111 9.61 6.86 6.72
CA ARG A 111 9.78 5.48 7.22
C ARG A 111 9.56 4.45 6.10
N LEU A 112 8.59 4.69 5.24
CA LEU A 112 8.33 3.81 4.11
C LEU A 112 9.56 3.69 3.22
N GLN A 113 10.20 4.82 2.91
CA GLN A 113 11.38 4.82 2.07
C GLN A 113 12.51 4.03 2.72
N GLU A 114 12.73 4.21 4.02
CA GLU A 114 13.74 3.48 4.76
C GLU A 114 13.46 1.97 4.75
N ASN A 115 12.20 1.61 4.92
CA ASN A 115 11.80 0.21 4.92
C ASN A 115 11.95 -0.42 3.53
N LEU A 116 11.64 0.32 2.48
CA LEU A 116 11.84 -0.17 1.11
C LEU A 116 13.31 -0.38 0.81
N ILE A 117 14.17 0.55 1.24
CA ILE A 117 15.62 0.41 1.06
C ILE A 117 16.12 -0.85 1.76
N GLY A 118 15.72 -1.05 3.03
CA GLY A 118 16.12 -2.23 3.79
C GLY A 118 15.68 -3.53 3.12
N HIS A 119 14.44 -3.55 2.63
CA HIS A 119 13.89 -4.70 1.92
C HIS A 119 14.70 -5.03 0.66
N LEU A 120 14.98 -4.01 -0.15
CA LEU A 120 15.72 -4.19 -1.40
C LEU A 120 17.17 -4.60 -1.15
N VAL A 121 17.81 -4.05 -0.11
CA VAL A 121 19.16 -4.45 0.28
C VAL A 121 19.18 -5.94 0.65
N THR A 122 18.21 -6.39 1.43
CA THR A 122 18.09 -7.78 1.83
C THR A 122 17.91 -8.69 0.62
N GLN A 123 17.05 -8.29 -0.32
CA GLN A 123 16.82 -9.07 -1.53
C GLN A 123 18.08 -9.17 -2.39
N LYS A 124 18.83 -8.08 -2.52
CA LYS A 124 20.09 -8.09 -3.25
C LYS A 124 21.09 -9.06 -2.62
N ARG A 125 21.17 -9.02 -1.29
CA ARG A 125 22.06 -9.93 -0.54
C ARG A 125 21.68 -11.39 -0.76
N LEU A 126 20.39 -11.68 -0.82
CA LEU A 126 19.89 -13.04 -1.03
C LEU A 126 19.80 -13.42 -2.50
N LYS A 127 20.19 -12.53 -3.41
CA LYS A 127 20.14 -12.73 -4.86
C LYS A 127 18.73 -12.99 -5.36
N LEU A 128 17.76 -12.30 -4.77
CA LEU A 128 16.37 -12.34 -5.20
C LEU A 128 16.10 -11.14 -6.11
N SER A 129 15.19 -11.31 -7.06
CA SER A 129 14.76 -10.20 -7.91
C SER A 129 14.06 -9.14 -7.06
N PRO A 130 14.29 -7.85 -7.34
CA PRO A 130 13.74 -6.77 -6.52
C PRO A 130 12.24 -6.69 -6.59
N THR A 131 11.61 -6.53 -5.43
CA THR A 131 10.17 -6.31 -5.31
C THR A 131 9.91 -5.16 -4.34
N LEU A 132 8.70 -4.60 -4.42
CA LEU A 132 8.29 -3.46 -3.59
C LEU A 132 6.98 -3.85 -2.93
N PHE A 133 6.95 -3.85 -1.60
CA PHE A 133 5.76 -4.32 -0.90
C PHE A 133 4.56 -3.39 -1.11
N LEU A 134 3.38 -3.99 -1.18
CA LEU A 134 2.11 -3.29 -1.40
C LEU A 134 1.13 -3.56 -0.27
N ALA A 135 1.18 -4.74 0.32
CA ALA A 135 0.19 -5.16 1.30
C ALA A 135 0.76 -6.26 2.19
N THR A 136 0.30 -6.27 3.44
CA THR A 136 0.60 -7.36 4.37
C THR A 136 -0.52 -8.39 4.29
N THR A 137 -0.23 -9.60 4.77
CA THR A 137 -1.21 -10.68 4.82
C THR A 137 -1.42 -11.10 6.26
N GLU A 138 -2.24 -12.12 6.48
CA GLU A 138 -2.45 -12.66 7.81
C GLU A 138 -1.21 -13.37 8.35
N SER A 139 -0.29 -13.76 7.47
CA SER A 139 0.95 -14.41 7.86
C SER A 139 2.10 -13.42 7.85
N GLU A 140 2.92 -13.43 8.90
CA GLU A 140 4.12 -12.59 8.95
C GLU A 140 5.19 -13.06 7.95
N MET A 141 5.01 -14.25 7.39
CA MET A 141 5.97 -14.85 6.45
C MET A 141 5.72 -14.47 4.99
N THR A 142 4.59 -13.84 4.70
CA THR A 142 4.23 -13.51 3.32
C THR A 142 3.89 -12.03 3.16
N VAL A 143 4.05 -11.54 1.94
CA VAL A 143 3.76 -10.14 1.60
C VAL A 143 3.28 -10.08 0.15
N VAL A 144 2.41 -9.14 -0.14
CA VAL A 144 1.99 -8.86 -1.52
C VAL A 144 2.90 -7.75 -2.04
N SER A 145 3.53 -7.98 -3.19
CA SER A 145 4.55 -7.10 -3.73
C SER A 145 4.39 -6.84 -5.21
N LEU A 146 4.96 -5.73 -5.65
CA LEU A 146 5.10 -5.40 -7.07
C LEU A 146 6.49 -5.84 -7.53
N CYS A 147 6.56 -6.70 -8.55
CA CYS A 147 7.85 -7.09 -9.11
C CYS A 147 8.45 -5.91 -9.87
N ASN A 148 9.65 -5.50 -9.50
CA ASN A 148 10.27 -4.34 -10.14
C ASN A 148 10.75 -4.64 -11.56
N VAL A 149 10.89 -5.90 -11.93
CA VAL A 149 11.33 -6.28 -13.27
C VAL A 149 10.14 -6.34 -14.23
N SER A 150 9.06 -7.01 -13.83
CA SER A 150 7.93 -7.29 -14.72
C SER A 150 6.72 -6.36 -14.54
N GLY A 151 6.60 -5.73 -13.36
CA GLY A 151 5.39 -4.99 -13.01
C GLY A 151 4.23 -5.86 -12.56
N ASN A 152 4.46 -7.16 -12.42
CA ASN A 152 3.44 -8.08 -11.91
C ASN A 152 3.24 -7.91 -10.42
N VAL A 153 2.03 -8.23 -9.94
CA VAL A 153 1.75 -8.28 -8.50
C VAL A 153 1.87 -9.72 -8.04
N LEU A 154 2.65 -9.91 -6.99
CA LEU A 154 3.04 -11.24 -6.51
C LEU A 154 2.69 -11.42 -5.04
N LEU A 155 2.40 -12.66 -4.66
CA LEU A 155 2.43 -13.07 -3.26
C LEU A 155 3.78 -13.75 -3.05
N GLU A 156 4.63 -13.17 -2.21
CA GLU A 156 5.95 -13.76 -1.98
C GLU A 156 6.11 -14.18 -0.53
N GLN A 157 6.93 -15.22 -0.36
CA GLN A 157 7.34 -15.68 0.95
C GLN A 157 8.71 -15.07 1.26
N PHE A 158 8.82 -14.40 2.40
CA PHE A 158 10.07 -13.73 2.78
C PHE A 158 11.25 -14.68 2.79
N GLY A 159 12.38 -14.18 2.28
CA GLY A 159 13.62 -14.94 2.29
C GLY A 159 13.65 -16.15 1.38
N SER A 160 12.69 -16.24 0.47
CA SER A 160 12.53 -17.41 -0.41
C SER A 160 12.32 -16.95 -1.85
N LYS A 161 12.61 -17.86 -2.79
CA LYS A 161 12.30 -17.60 -4.21
C LYS A 161 10.86 -17.96 -4.55
N LYS A 162 10.08 -18.41 -3.57
CA LYS A 162 8.70 -18.83 -3.79
C LYS A 162 7.81 -17.61 -3.97
N ARG A 163 7.26 -17.46 -5.16
CA ARG A 163 6.42 -16.33 -5.53
C ARG A 163 5.25 -16.83 -6.38
N THR A 164 4.06 -16.31 -6.06
CA THR A 164 2.84 -16.68 -6.78
C THR A 164 2.31 -15.43 -7.49
N LEU A 165 2.04 -15.54 -8.78
CA LEU A 165 1.46 -14.43 -9.54
C LEU A 165 0.02 -14.19 -9.10
N LEU A 166 -0.30 -12.97 -8.70
CA LEU A 166 -1.66 -12.58 -8.36
C LEU A 166 -2.32 -11.80 -9.48
N ALA A 167 -1.61 -10.84 -10.07
CA ALA A 167 -2.16 -10.01 -11.13
C ALA A 167 -1.06 -9.57 -12.08
N ALA A 168 -1.44 -9.28 -13.32
CA ALA A 168 -0.48 -8.88 -14.35
C ALA A 168 0.00 -7.45 -14.19
N SER A 169 -0.74 -6.61 -13.45
CA SER A 169 -0.36 -5.22 -13.22
C SER A 169 -0.96 -4.72 -11.91
N LEU A 170 -0.41 -3.64 -11.39
CA LEU A 170 -0.93 -3.02 -10.18
C LEU A 170 -2.34 -2.48 -10.40
N GLY A 171 -2.59 -1.89 -11.57
CA GLY A 171 -3.93 -1.42 -11.90
C GLY A 171 -4.96 -2.54 -11.88
N ASN A 172 -4.65 -3.66 -12.49
CA ASN A 172 -5.54 -4.83 -12.49
C ASN A 172 -5.77 -5.34 -11.07
N PHE A 173 -4.71 -5.37 -10.27
CA PHE A 173 -4.80 -5.81 -8.87
C PHE A 173 -5.78 -4.92 -8.09
N LEU A 174 -5.59 -3.60 -8.17
CA LEU A 174 -6.42 -2.65 -7.43
C LEU A 174 -7.88 -2.69 -7.88
N ASN A 175 -8.11 -2.84 -9.18
CA ASN A 175 -9.47 -2.92 -9.71
C ASN A 175 -10.22 -4.15 -9.22
N ALA A 176 -9.50 -5.22 -8.93
CA ALA A 176 -10.09 -6.48 -8.47
C ALA A 176 -10.19 -6.59 -6.95
N LEU A 177 -9.59 -5.66 -6.21
CA LEU A 177 -9.65 -5.70 -4.76
C LEU A 177 -11.06 -5.40 -4.25
N ARG A 178 -11.46 -6.12 -3.21
CA ARG A 178 -12.74 -5.90 -2.53
C ARG A 178 -12.45 -5.42 -1.11
N PRO A 179 -13.05 -4.30 -0.69
CA PRO A 179 -12.86 -3.81 0.69
C PRO A 179 -13.39 -4.81 1.72
N ARG A 180 -12.69 -4.92 2.84
CA ARG A 180 -13.15 -5.69 4.00
C ARG A 180 -13.31 -4.72 5.15
N VAL A 181 -14.52 -4.68 5.70
CA VAL A 181 -14.83 -3.82 6.84
C VAL A 181 -15.49 -4.70 7.90
N ASN A 182 -14.86 -4.81 9.05
CA ASN A 182 -15.36 -5.66 10.14
C ASN A 182 -15.94 -4.85 11.27
#